data_822f611aab63d536ac643100054d9a65
#
_entry.id   822f611aab63d536ac643100054d9a65
#
_cell.length_a   1.000
_cell.length_b   1.000
_cell.length_c   1.000
_cell.angle_alpha   90.00
_cell.angle_beta   90.00
_cell.angle_gamma   90.00
#
_symmetry.space_group_name_H-M   'P 1'
#
loop_
_entity.id
_entity.type
_entity.pdbx_description
1 polymer ?
#
loop_
_entity_poly.entity_id
_entity_poly.type
_entity_poly.pdbx_seq_one_letter_code
_entity_poly.pdbx_strand_id
1 'polypeptide(L)'
;LADPDSDLLSNADESRLGTDPFAFNLQTGHFVHDTWNRIYHYTVEDLRQSDDFYGEPTKSTMIAVDQVKDYSSYSGHRLRAHFTPTASGPHRFWLSARTSAQLWISEDDTPFRKRLHAQLSPNLGTGHGVQYRSRNLWDVFASQRSGEIELQAGRKYLVEVIAQHGHGGFSHVSLAWAPPGGEREPVPADLFGTLPNPADDQDDDSLPASWE
;
A
#
# COMPACT_ATOMS: atom_id res chain seq x y z
N LEU A 1 -8.16 -15.57 -4.74
CA LEU A 1 -7.56 -15.53 -6.06
C LEU A 1 -6.19 -16.21 -5.95
N ALA A 2 -5.84 -17.06 -6.93
CA ALA A 2 -4.54 -17.73 -6.92
C ALA A 2 -3.44 -16.70 -7.19
N ASP A 3 -2.35 -16.79 -6.44
CA ASP A 3 -1.13 -16.00 -6.54
C ASP A 3 0.03 -16.98 -6.28
N PRO A 4 0.39 -17.78 -7.32
CA PRO A 4 1.29 -18.92 -7.14
C PRO A 4 2.76 -18.52 -6.93
N ASP A 5 3.18 -17.34 -7.37
CA ASP A 5 4.54 -16.82 -7.22
C ASP A 5 4.67 -15.78 -6.10
N SER A 6 3.54 -15.51 -5.39
CA SER A 6 3.48 -14.65 -4.20
C SER A 6 4.02 -13.23 -4.41
N ASP A 7 3.83 -12.67 -5.61
CA ASP A 7 4.25 -11.32 -5.95
C ASP A 7 3.17 -10.24 -5.67
N LEU A 8 2.05 -10.63 -5.04
CA LEU A 8 0.87 -9.82 -4.72
C LEU A 8 -0.05 -9.55 -5.92
N LEU A 9 0.25 -10.12 -7.07
CA LEU A 9 -0.67 -10.17 -8.22
C LEU A 9 -1.42 -11.50 -8.19
N SER A 10 -2.72 -11.46 -8.40
CA SER A 10 -3.45 -12.70 -8.68
C SER A 10 -3.31 -13.06 -10.15
N ASN A 11 -3.48 -14.34 -10.51
CA ASN A 11 -3.52 -14.75 -11.92
C ASN A 11 -4.45 -13.89 -12.78
N ALA A 12 -5.54 -13.34 -12.19
CA ALA A 12 -6.45 -12.44 -12.88
C ALA A 12 -5.83 -11.05 -13.10
N ASP A 13 -5.07 -10.54 -12.12
CA ASP A 13 -4.36 -9.26 -12.24
C ASP A 13 -3.24 -9.38 -13.28
N GLU A 14 -2.51 -10.48 -13.26
CA GLU A 14 -1.43 -10.76 -14.19
C GLU A 14 -1.93 -10.91 -15.63
N SER A 15 -3.05 -11.61 -15.83
CA SER A 15 -3.70 -11.68 -17.15
C SER A 15 -4.05 -10.28 -17.70
N ARG A 16 -4.43 -9.32 -16.83
CA ARG A 16 -4.71 -7.94 -17.23
C ARG A 16 -3.44 -7.13 -17.50
N LEU A 17 -2.39 -7.40 -16.74
CA LEU A 17 -1.09 -6.73 -16.86
C LEU A 17 -0.24 -7.32 -17.98
N GLY A 18 -0.58 -8.52 -18.46
CA GLY A 18 0.22 -9.26 -19.44
C GLY A 18 1.51 -9.80 -18.84
N THR A 19 1.51 -10.12 -17.54
CA THR A 19 2.63 -10.72 -16.81
C THR A 19 2.45 -12.24 -16.71
N ASP A 20 3.49 -12.94 -16.27
CA ASP A 20 3.51 -14.41 -16.13
C ASP A 20 3.05 -14.80 -14.73
N PRO A 21 1.97 -15.62 -14.58
CA PRO A 21 1.46 -16.08 -13.29
C PRO A 21 2.41 -16.94 -12.44
N PHE A 22 3.55 -17.31 -12.99
CA PHE A 22 4.55 -18.14 -12.32
C PHE A 22 5.91 -17.45 -12.21
N ALA A 23 5.96 -16.16 -12.56
CA ALA A 23 7.18 -15.38 -12.49
C ALA A 23 6.95 -14.13 -11.65
N PHE A 24 7.71 -13.98 -10.58
CA PHE A 24 7.63 -12.82 -9.70
C PHE A 24 7.83 -11.51 -10.47
N ASN A 25 6.76 -10.72 -10.61
CA ASN A 25 6.73 -9.55 -11.49
C ASN A 25 6.83 -8.21 -10.74
N LEU A 26 6.72 -8.18 -9.41
CA LEU A 26 6.75 -6.93 -8.65
C LEU A 26 8.16 -6.31 -8.71
N GLN A 27 8.24 -5.18 -9.37
CA GLN A 27 9.49 -4.45 -9.57
C GLN A 27 9.85 -3.63 -8.34
N THR A 28 11.16 -3.55 -8.05
CA THR A 28 11.69 -2.65 -7.02
C THR A 28 11.19 -1.22 -7.22
N GLY A 29 10.72 -0.60 -6.14
CA GLY A 29 10.18 0.75 -6.18
C GLY A 29 8.74 0.88 -6.66
N HIS A 30 8.05 -0.23 -6.87
CA HIS A 30 6.68 -0.23 -7.36
C HIS A 30 5.70 -0.83 -6.36
N PHE A 31 4.46 -0.35 -6.45
CA PHE A 31 3.27 -0.94 -5.84
C PHE A 31 2.36 -1.54 -6.90
N VAL A 32 1.71 -2.62 -6.57
CA VAL A 32 0.50 -3.03 -7.27
C VAL A 32 -0.60 -2.06 -6.88
N HIS A 33 -1.19 -1.40 -7.86
CA HIS A 33 -2.23 -0.40 -7.68
C HIS A 33 -3.53 -0.84 -8.34
N ASP A 34 -4.48 -1.22 -7.52
CA ASP A 34 -5.84 -1.54 -7.92
C ASP A 34 -6.73 -0.31 -7.82
N THR A 35 -7.59 -0.11 -8.78
CA THR A 35 -8.54 1.00 -8.83
C THR A 35 -9.95 0.47 -9.09
N TRP A 36 -10.91 0.94 -8.31
CA TRP A 36 -12.35 0.74 -8.51
C TRP A 36 -12.97 2.09 -8.85
N ASN A 37 -13.63 2.18 -9.99
CA ASN A 37 -14.32 3.39 -10.44
C ASN A 37 -15.80 3.37 -10.02
N ARG A 38 -16.41 4.56 -9.90
CA ARG A 38 -17.81 4.76 -9.57
C ARG A 38 -18.20 4.30 -8.15
N ILE A 39 -17.24 4.35 -7.23
CA ILE A 39 -17.48 4.08 -5.81
C ILE A 39 -17.97 5.38 -5.16
N TYR A 40 -19.27 5.55 -5.05
CA TYR A 40 -19.93 6.77 -4.54
C TYR A 40 -19.88 6.89 -3.01
N HIS A 41 -18.73 6.61 -2.43
CA HIS A 41 -18.44 6.69 -1.02
C HIS A 41 -17.40 7.78 -0.74
N TYR A 42 -17.24 8.15 0.52
CA TYR A 42 -16.31 9.21 0.93
C TYR A 42 -15.25 8.74 1.92
N THR A 43 -15.46 7.60 2.56
CA THR A 43 -14.54 7.03 3.53
C THR A 43 -13.99 5.68 3.10
N VAL A 44 -12.82 5.32 3.63
CA VAL A 44 -12.26 3.98 3.43
C VAL A 44 -13.13 2.92 4.09
N GLU A 45 -13.80 3.25 5.19
CA GLU A 45 -14.73 2.36 5.87
C GLU A 45 -15.91 2.00 4.95
N ASP A 46 -16.49 2.99 4.29
CA ASP A 46 -17.58 2.78 3.32
C ASP A 46 -17.09 1.92 2.13
N LEU A 47 -15.88 2.24 1.61
CA LEU A 47 -15.28 1.47 0.53
C LEU A 47 -15.09 0.00 0.93
N ARG A 48 -14.55 -0.27 2.11
CA ARG A 48 -14.30 -1.63 2.61
C ARG A 48 -15.56 -2.41 2.95
N GLN A 49 -16.70 -1.76 3.10
CA GLN A 49 -18.01 -2.39 3.29
C GLN A 49 -18.75 -2.60 1.97
N SER A 50 -18.23 -2.06 0.87
CA SER A 50 -18.81 -2.21 -0.45
C SER A 50 -18.44 -3.56 -1.07
N ASP A 51 -19.42 -4.23 -1.68
CA ASP A 51 -19.20 -5.46 -2.45
C ASP A 51 -18.22 -5.21 -3.62
N ASP A 52 -18.22 -4.00 -4.18
CA ASP A 52 -17.34 -3.63 -5.28
C ASP A 52 -15.86 -3.79 -4.91
N PHE A 53 -15.48 -3.46 -3.67
CA PHE A 53 -14.08 -3.53 -3.20
C PHE A 53 -13.56 -4.97 -3.08
N TYR A 54 -14.45 -5.92 -2.83
CA TYR A 54 -14.12 -7.35 -2.79
C TYR A 54 -14.28 -8.03 -4.14
N GLY A 55 -14.86 -7.32 -5.09
CA GLY A 55 -14.91 -7.73 -6.48
C GLY A 55 -13.60 -7.43 -7.22
N GLU A 56 -13.62 -7.70 -8.52
CA GLU A 56 -12.47 -7.39 -9.35
C GLU A 56 -12.27 -5.89 -9.51
N PRO A 57 -11.02 -5.38 -9.41
CA PRO A 57 -10.75 -3.98 -9.66
C PRO A 57 -11.06 -3.60 -11.13
N THR A 58 -11.49 -2.38 -11.34
CA THR A 58 -11.70 -1.84 -12.69
C THR A 58 -10.38 -1.83 -13.48
N LYS A 59 -9.27 -1.64 -12.76
CA LYS A 59 -7.93 -1.58 -13.33
C LYS A 59 -6.90 -1.98 -12.27
N SER A 60 -5.91 -2.78 -12.69
CA SER A 60 -4.68 -3.03 -11.93
C SER A 60 -3.48 -2.52 -12.72
N THR A 61 -2.51 -1.90 -12.06
CA THR A 61 -1.28 -1.38 -12.65
C THR A 61 -0.14 -1.45 -11.64
N MET A 62 1.09 -1.51 -12.12
CA MET A 62 2.26 -1.22 -11.29
C MET A 62 2.60 0.26 -11.39
N ILE A 63 2.78 0.92 -10.25
CA ILE A 63 3.14 2.34 -10.17
C ILE A 63 4.30 2.55 -9.21
N ALA A 64 5.15 3.53 -9.50
CA ALA A 64 6.20 3.93 -8.57
C ALA A 64 5.59 4.57 -7.29
N VAL A 65 6.33 4.44 -6.18
CA VAL A 65 5.91 4.78 -4.80
C VAL A 65 5.28 6.16 -4.64
N ASP A 66 5.68 7.15 -5.41
CA ASP A 66 5.22 8.54 -5.27
C ASP A 66 4.26 9.00 -6.38
N GLN A 67 3.86 8.09 -7.27
CA GLN A 67 3.15 8.45 -8.50
C GLN A 67 1.64 8.25 -8.45
N VAL A 68 1.06 7.98 -7.28
CA VAL A 68 -0.40 7.91 -7.18
C VAL A 68 -0.99 9.28 -7.49
N LYS A 69 -1.43 9.44 -8.73
CA LYS A 69 -2.20 10.59 -9.21
C LYS A 69 -3.35 10.04 -10.04
N ASP A 70 -4.55 10.14 -9.53
CA ASP A 70 -5.75 9.79 -10.27
C ASP A 70 -6.67 11.00 -10.36
N TYR A 71 -7.21 11.23 -11.52
CA TYR A 71 -8.17 12.30 -11.79
C TYR A 71 -9.61 11.83 -11.79
N SER A 72 -9.83 10.52 -11.53
CA SER A 72 -11.17 9.96 -11.44
C SER A 72 -11.85 10.43 -10.15
N SER A 73 -13.06 10.97 -10.28
CA SER A 73 -13.92 11.20 -9.11
C SER A 73 -14.59 9.90 -8.70
N TYR A 74 -14.85 9.74 -7.40
CA TYR A 74 -15.51 8.57 -6.85
C TYR A 74 -14.77 7.27 -7.17
N SER A 75 -13.50 7.21 -6.81
CA SER A 75 -12.64 6.04 -6.99
C SER A 75 -12.11 5.50 -5.67
N GLY A 76 -12.10 4.18 -5.56
CA GLY A 76 -11.39 3.44 -4.53
C GLY A 76 -10.03 2.99 -5.03
N HIS A 77 -9.04 2.98 -4.16
CA HIS A 77 -7.67 2.60 -4.49
C HIS A 77 -7.12 1.66 -3.43
N ARG A 78 -6.38 0.63 -3.87
CA ARG A 78 -5.58 -0.23 -3.02
C ARG A 78 -4.18 -0.32 -3.61
N LEU A 79 -3.19 0.01 -2.80
CA LEU A 79 -1.78 -0.11 -3.15
C LEU A 79 -1.16 -1.18 -2.26
N ARG A 80 -0.43 -2.13 -2.85
CA ARG A 80 0.23 -3.21 -2.12
C ARG A 80 1.68 -3.34 -2.58
N ALA A 81 2.59 -3.48 -1.62
CA ALA A 81 4.00 -3.78 -1.87
C ALA A 81 4.62 -4.50 -0.68
N HIS A 82 5.71 -5.19 -0.90
CA HIS A 82 6.58 -5.63 0.18
C HIS A 82 7.56 -4.51 0.54
N PHE A 83 7.68 -4.23 1.82
CA PHE A 83 8.66 -3.32 2.38
C PHE A 83 9.76 -4.10 3.07
N THR A 84 11.02 -3.81 2.73
CA THR A 84 12.20 -4.48 3.30
C THR A 84 13.10 -3.43 3.96
N PRO A 85 13.04 -3.26 5.30
CA PRO A 85 13.87 -2.27 5.98
C PRO A 85 15.34 -2.65 5.96
N THR A 86 16.22 -1.66 5.92
CA THR A 86 17.69 -1.85 5.98
C THR A 86 18.24 -1.87 7.40
N ALA A 87 17.43 -1.44 8.39
CA ALA A 87 17.81 -1.41 9.79
C ALA A 87 16.74 -2.08 10.66
N SER A 88 17.16 -2.78 11.72
CA SER A 88 16.25 -3.32 12.73
C SER A 88 15.95 -2.29 13.81
N GLY A 89 14.71 -2.32 14.35
CA GLY A 89 14.28 -1.47 15.46
C GLY A 89 12.99 -0.70 15.17
N PRO A 90 12.69 0.34 15.97
CA PRO A 90 11.45 1.08 15.89
C PRO A 90 11.43 2.01 14.68
N HIS A 91 10.53 1.73 13.75
CA HIS A 91 10.23 2.57 12.59
C HIS A 91 8.94 3.35 12.82
N ARG A 92 8.79 4.49 12.16
CA ARG A 92 7.52 5.23 12.08
C ARG A 92 7.17 5.54 10.65
N PHE A 93 5.86 5.59 10.37
CA PHE A 93 5.34 5.93 9.05
C PHE A 93 4.35 7.08 9.14
N TRP A 94 4.26 7.84 8.07
CA TRP A 94 3.27 8.90 7.90
C TRP A 94 2.54 8.70 6.58
N LEU A 95 1.23 8.93 6.63
CA LEU A 95 0.33 8.85 5.49
C LEU A 95 -0.17 10.24 5.12
N SER A 96 -0.04 10.61 3.87
CA SER A 96 -0.69 11.80 3.31
C SER A 96 -1.57 11.41 2.13
N ALA A 97 -2.81 11.85 2.13
CA ALA A 97 -3.76 11.61 1.06
C ALA A 97 -4.69 12.81 0.91
N ARG A 98 -5.34 12.90 -0.26
CA ARG A 98 -6.26 14.01 -0.54
C ARG A 98 -7.51 13.96 0.33
N THR A 99 -8.08 12.78 0.54
CA THR A 99 -9.35 12.58 1.25
C THR A 99 -9.20 11.56 2.36
N SER A 100 -9.77 10.38 2.21
CA SER A 100 -9.70 9.31 3.19
C SER A 100 -8.66 8.26 2.77
N ALA A 101 -7.83 7.84 3.70
CA ALA A 101 -6.86 6.79 3.46
C ALA A 101 -6.48 6.05 4.75
N GLN A 102 -6.04 4.81 4.63
CA GLN A 102 -5.55 3.96 5.71
C GLN A 102 -4.25 3.30 5.28
N LEU A 103 -3.28 3.26 6.20
CA LEU A 103 -2.03 2.53 6.06
C LEU A 103 -2.07 1.29 6.95
N TRP A 104 -1.94 0.15 6.33
CA TRP A 104 -1.87 -1.17 6.97
C TRP A 104 -0.49 -1.75 6.74
N ILE A 105 0.10 -2.30 7.79
CA ILE A 105 1.38 -3.02 7.72
C ILE A 105 1.18 -4.36 8.41
N SER A 106 1.66 -5.43 7.78
CA SER A 106 1.61 -6.78 8.33
C SER A 106 2.81 -7.05 9.25
N GLU A 107 2.70 -8.04 10.11
CA GLU A 107 3.80 -8.55 10.93
C GLU A 107 4.78 -9.41 10.12
N ASP A 108 4.42 -9.75 8.90
CA ASP A 108 5.16 -10.57 7.93
C ASP A 108 4.85 -10.13 6.49
N ASP A 109 5.26 -10.90 5.49
CA ASP A 109 5.00 -10.65 4.07
C ASP A 109 3.58 -11.01 3.61
N THR A 110 2.75 -11.57 4.51
CA THR A 110 1.39 -12.01 4.21
C THR A 110 0.32 -10.96 4.55
N PRO A 111 -0.88 -11.01 3.94
CA PRO A 111 -1.98 -10.09 4.25
C PRO A 111 -2.73 -10.43 5.55
N PHE A 112 -2.43 -11.58 6.20
CA PHE A 112 -3.28 -12.11 7.27
C PHE A 112 -3.07 -11.43 8.63
N ARG A 113 -1.89 -10.82 8.86
CA ARG A 113 -1.54 -10.19 10.14
C ARG A 113 -1.40 -8.68 10.05
N LYS A 114 -1.99 -8.06 9.03
CA LYS A 114 -1.91 -6.61 8.85
C LYS A 114 -2.71 -5.87 9.92
N ARG A 115 -2.13 -4.78 10.41
CA ARG A 115 -2.73 -3.87 11.39
C ARG A 115 -2.81 -2.47 10.83
N LEU A 116 -3.82 -1.72 11.26
CA LEU A 116 -3.95 -0.30 10.93
C LEU A 116 -2.94 0.51 11.75
N HIS A 117 -2.07 1.24 11.07
CA HIS A 117 -1.00 2.02 11.69
C HIS A 117 -1.18 3.54 11.53
N ALA A 118 -1.75 4.00 10.43
CA ALA A 118 -2.09 5.41 10.24
C ALA A 118 -3.36 5.56 9.40
N GLN A 119 -4.07 6.66 9.60
CA GLN A 119 -5.29 6.92 8.85
C GLN A 119 -5.60 8.41 8.69
N LEU A 120 -6.31 8.71 7.63
CA LEU A 120 -6.96 9.97 7.33
C LEU A 120 -8.44 9.71 7.11
N SER A 121 -9.30 10.40 7.85
CA SER A 121 -10.75 10.38 7.61
C SER A 121 -11.26 11.78 7.27
N PRO A 122 -12.20 11.93 6.33
CA PRO A 122 -12.77 13.22 6.01
C PRO A 122 -13.55 13.83 7.18
N ASN A 123 -14.04 13.02 8.10
CA ASN A 123 -14.91 13.43 9.22
C ASN A 123 -14.15 13.91 10.47
N LEU A 124 -12.81 13.99 10.42
CA LEU A 124 -12.05 14.55 11.53
C LEU A 124 -12.24 16.09 11.60
N GLY A 125 -13.37 16.52 12.13
CA GLY A 125 -13.52 17.84 12.72
C GLY A 125 -14.37 18.90 12.02
N THR A 126 -15.01 18.65 10.87
CA THR A 126 -15.98 19.59 10.29
C THR A 126 -17.09 18.86 9.54
N GLY A 127 -18.34 19.04 9.95
CA GLY A 127 -19.48 18.44 9.29
C GLY A 127 -19.48 18.67 7.77
N HIS A 128 -19.70 17.62 7.01
CA HIS A 128 -19.85 17.56 5.55
C HIS A 128 -18.72 18.13 4.66
N GLY A 129 -17.65 18.64 5.22
CA GLY A 129 -16.53 19.19 4.44
C GLY A 129 -15.44 18.15 4.19
N VAL A 130 -15.46 17.51 3.02
CA VAL A 130 -14.27 16.80 2.51
C VAL A 130 -13.17 17.86 2.36
N GLN A 131 -12.24 17.91 3.31
CA GLN A 131 -11.10 18.83 3.18
C GLN A 131 -10.10 18.22 2.22
N TYR A 132 -10.09 18.71 1.01
CA TYR A 132 -9.08 18.39 0.02
C TYR A 132 -7.72 18.90 0.48
N ARG A 133 -6.72 18.00 0.57
CA ARG A 133 -5.40 18.32 1.08
C ARG A 133 -4.38 18.33 -0.02
N SER A 134 -3.40 19.19 0.15
CA SER A 134 -2.21 19.17 -0.70
C SER A 134 -1.34 17.95 -0.38
N ARG A 135 -0.55 17.53 -1.36
CA ARG A 135 0.41 16.44 -1.22
C ARG A 135 1.42 16.74 -0.10
N ASN A 136 1.89 15.71 0.58
CA ASN A 136 2.93 15.79 1.61
C ASN A 136 2.57 16.63 2.85
N LEU A 137 1.28 16.76 3.17
CA LEU A 137 0.85 17.29 4.46
C LEU A 137 0.74 16.12 5.45
N TRP A 138 1.72 16.02 6.35
CA TRP A 138 1.93 14.86 7.22
C TRP A 138 1.41 15.04 8.65
N ASP A 139 1.22 16.29 9.10
CA ASP A 139 0.99 16.62 10.51
C ASP A 139 -0.33 17.39 10.72
N VAL A 140 -1.28 17.23 9.81
CA VAL A 140 -2.61 17.88 9.96
C VAL A 140 -3.41 17.18 11.06
N PHE A 141 -3.26 15.86 11.17
CA PHE A 141 -3.89 15.05 12.22
C PHE A 141 -2.86 14.10 12.83
N ALA A 142 -2.98 13.88 14.13
CA ALA A 142 -2.14 12.92 14.83
C ALA A 142 -2.27 11.49 14.28
N SER A 143 -3.45 11.14 13.73
CA SER A 143 -3.72 9.83 13.14
C SER A 143 -2.99 9.56 11.82
N GLN A 144 -2.39 10.58 11.20
CA GLN A 144 -1.55 10.40 10.01
C GLN A 144 -0.22 9.72 10.30
N ARG A 145 0.19 9.70 11.56
CA ARG A 145 1.43 9.11 12.03
C ARG A 145 1.17 7.79 12.75
N SER A 146 1.94 6.77 12.43
CA SER A 146 1.97 5.52 13.18
C SER A 146 2.58 5.70 14.58
N GLY A 147 2.32 4.76 15.48
CA GLY A 147 3.22 4.46 16.60
C GLY A 147 4.58 3.95 16.10
N GLU A 148 5.43 3.55 17.02
CA GLU A 148 6.63 2.80 16.70
C GLU A 148 6.25 1.38 16.29
N ILE A 149 6.89 0.89 15.22
CA ILE A 149 6.69 -0.44 14.65
C ILE A 149 8.06 -1.10 14.64
N GLU A 150 8.21 -2.15 15.43
CA GLU A 150 9.44 -2.95 15.46
C GLU A 150 9.54 -3.77 14.18
N LEU A 151 10.54 -3.44 13.35
CA LEU A 151 10.85 -4.14 12.12
C LEU A 151 12.28 -4.69 12.16
N GLN A 152 12.52 -5.77 11.40
CA GLN A 152 13.84 -6.40 11.29
C GLN A 152 14.44 -6.14 9.92
N ALA A 153 15.71 -5.75 9.89
CA ALA A 153 16.44 -5.54 8.63
C ALA A 153 16.42 -6.80 7.76
N GLY A 154 16.18 -6.62 6.47
CA GLY A 154 16.12 -7.69 5.47
C GLY A 154 14.85 -8.53 5.47
N ARG A 155 13.98 -8.38 6.47
CA ARG A 155 12.70 -9.10 6.50
C ARG A 155 11.65 -8.34 5.70
N LYS A 156 10.84 -9.06 4.93
CA LYS A 156 9.72 -8.48 4.18
C LYS A 156 8.48 -8.29 5.05
N TYR A 157 7.79 -7.20 4.82
CA TYR A 157 6.52 -6.85 5.45
C TYR A 157 5.55 -6.38 4.38
N LEU A 158 4.35 -6.96 4.35
CA LEU A 158 3.33 -6.43 3.45
C LEU A 158 2.88 -5.05 3.92
N VAL A 159 2.96 -4.07 3.03
CA VAL A 159 2.41 -2.73 3.20
C VAL A 159 1.22 -2.58 2.26
N GLU A 160 0.09 -2.18 2.81
CA GLU A 160 -1.13 -1.89 2.06
C GLU A 160 -1.63 -0.49 2.38
N VAL A 161 -1.90 0.30 1.35
CA VAL A 161 -2.63 1.56 1.49
C VAL A 161 -3.97 1.43 0.80
N ILE A 162 -5.03 1.73 1.53
CA ILE A 162 -6.38 1.82 0.97
C ILE A 162 -6.78 3.29 1.00
N ALA A 163 -7.27 3.82 -0.11
CA ALA A 163 -7.72 5.19 -0.19
C ALA A 163 -9.05 5.31 -0.93
N GLN A 164 -9.87 6.24 -0.47
CA GLN A 164 -11.13 6.58 -1.14
C GLN A 164 -11.09 8.02 -1.59
N HIS A 165 -11.34 8.24 -2.87
CA HIS A 165 -11.44 9.56 -3.47
C HIS A 165 -12.90 9.90 -3.80
N GLY A 166 -13.38 11.00 -3.21
CA GLY A 166 -14.71 11.51 -3.47
C GLY A 166 -14.79 12.39 -4.72
N HIS A 167 -15.57 13.45 -4.66
CA HIS A 167 -15.82 14.35 -5.80
C HIS A 167 -14.65 15.30 -6.07
N GLY A 168 -14.30 15.45 -7.36
CA GLY A 168 -13.50 16.56 -7.92
C GLY A 168 -12.00 16.54 -7.67
N GLY A 169 -11.25 16.98 -8.67
CA GLY A 169 -9.79 17.11 -8.65
C GLY A 169 -9.04 15.79 -8.78
N PHE A 170 -7.75 15.79 -8.49
CA PHE A 170 -6.92 14.58 -8.53
C PHE A 170 -6.75 14.00 -7.12
N SER A 171 -6.76 12.69 -7.00
CA SER A 171 -6.35 11.99 -5.81
C SER A 171 -4.82 11.90 -5.71
N HIS A 172 -4.32 11.76 -4.52
CA HIS A 172 -2.93 11.41 -4.27
C HIS A 172 -2.84 10.60 -2.99
N VAL A 173 -1.82 9.77 -2.93
CA VAL A 173 -1.34 9.09 -1.73
C VAL A 173 0.17 9.29 -1.68
N SER A 174 0.70 9.54 -0.50
CA SER A 174 2.14 9.63 -0.28
C SER A 174 2.47 9.01 1.08
N LEU A 175 3.62 8.36 1.16
CA LEU A 175 4.17 7.79 2.37
C LEU A 175 5.49 8.47 2.72
N ALA A 176 5.69 8.75 4.02
CA ALA A 176 6.97 9.09 4.59
C ALA A 176 7.27 8.14 5.74
N TRP A 177 8.51 8.04 6.13
CA TRP A 177 8.97 7.18 7.21
C TRP A 177 10.08 7.83 8.02
N ALA A 178 10.39 7.25 9.16
CA ALA A 178 11.61 7.48 9.90
C ALA A 178 12.19 6.13 10.30
N PRO A 179 13.42 5.80 9.89
CA PRO A 179 14.13 4.62 10.37
C PRO A 179 14.50 4.78 11.85
N PRO A 180 14.98 3.72 12.53
CA PRO A 180 15.42 3.80 13.92
C PRO A 180 16.43 4.92 14.15
N GLY A 181 16.09 5.86 15.04
CA GLY A 181 16.94 7.02 15.34
C GLY A 181 17.04 8.08 14.23
N GLY A 182 16.37 7.90 13.11
CA GLY A 182 16.36 8.84 11.99
C GLY A 182 15.25 9.88 12.06
N GLU A 183 15.31 10.84 11.15
CA GLU A 183 14.28 11.84 10.94
C GLU A 183 13.29 11.41 9.86
N ARG A 184 12.14 12.09 9.80
CA ARG A 184 11.14 11.83 8.75
C ARG A 184 11.65 12.24 7.38
N GLU A 185 11.58 11.31 6.46
CA GLU A 185 11.91 11.50 5.04
C GLU A 185 10.90 10.76 4.14
N PRO A 186 10.82 11.04 2.84
CA PRO A 186 10.11 10.19 1.89
C PRO A 186 10.64 8.76 1.97
N VAL A 187 9.76 7.76 1.91
CA VAL A 187 10.23 6.36 1.91
C VAL A 187 11.06 6.12 0.64
N PRO A 188 12.31 5.66 0.77
CA PRO A 188 13.13 5.31 -0.38
C PRO A 188 12.45 4.22 -1.24
N ALA A 189 12.43 4.42 -2.55
CA ALA A 189 11.73 3.53 -3.46
C ALA A 189 12.29 2.11 -3.46
N ASP A 190 13.60 1.96 -3.31
CA ASP A 190 14.32 0.69 -3.29
C ASP A 190 14.01 -0.21 -2.08
N LEU A 191 13.30 0.32 -1.08
CA LEU A 191 12.80 -0.47 0.05
C LEU A 191 11.48 -1.18 -0.25
N PHE A 192 10.86 -0.90 -1.40
CA PHE A 192 9.61 -1.53 -1.82
C PHE A 192 9.80 -2.46 -3.00
N GLY A 193 8.99 -3.53 -3.05
CA GLY A 193 8.92 -4.42 -4.19
C GLY A 193 10.23 -5.16 -4.47
N THR A 194 11.03 -5.42 -3.45
CA THR A 194 12.25 -6.20 -3.64
C THR A 194 11.92 -7.60 -4.10
N LEU A 195 12.57 -8.01 -5.19
CA LEU A 195 12.51 -9.39 -5.65
C LEU A 195 12.97 -10.34 -4.54
N PRO A 196 12.44 -11.56 -4.46
CA PRO A 196 13.06 -12.61 -3.67
C PRO A 196 14.52 -12.70 -4.07
N ASN A 197 15.41 -12.85 -3.09
CA ASN A 197 16.80 -13.15 -3.41
C ASN A 197 16.82 -14.57 -4.00
N PRO A 198 17.30 -14.78 -5.23
CA PRO A 198 17.41 -16.14 -5.78
C PRO A 198 18.25 -17.08 -4.92
N ALA A 199 19.07 -16.57 -4.00
CA ALA A 199 19.81 -17.35 -3.01
C ALA A 199 18.94 -17.86 -1.85
N ASP A 200 17.71 -17.34 -1.69
CA ASP A 200 16.77 -17.81 -0.67
C ASP A 200 15.92 -19.00 -1.12
N ASP A 201 15.98 -19.34 -2.42
CA ASP A 201 15.38 -20.53 -3.03
C ASP A 201 16.51 -21.46 -3.45
N GLN A 202 16.96 -22.32 -2.52
CA GLN A 202 18.14 -23.17 -2.75
C GLN A 202 17.88 -24.39 -3.62
N ASP A 203 16.63 -24.76 -3.79
CA ASP A 203 16.25 -25.96 -4.57
C ASP A 203 15.35 -25.66 -5.77
N ASP A 204 15.12 -24.35 -6.05
CA ASP A 204 14.39 -23.85 -7.22
C ASP A 204 12.92 -24.35 -7.28
N ASP A 205 12.33 -24.59 -6.08
CA ASP A 205 10.95 -25.06 -5.96
C ASP A 205 9.94 -23.90 -5.77
N SER A 206 10.43 -22.67 -5.82
CA SER A 206 9.67 -21.41 -5.61
C SER A 206 9.20 -21.19 -4.18
N LEU A 207 9.69 -21.94 -3.21
CA LEU A 207 9.47 -21.70 -1.79
C LEU A 207 10.76 -21.11 -1.17
N PRO A 208 10.67 -20.05 -0.38
CA PRO A 208 11.82 -19.56 0.37
C PRO A 208 12.33 -20.63 1.33
N ALA A 209 13.63 -20.87 1.41
CA ALA A 209 14.24 -21.82 2.34
C ALA A 209 13.90 -21.58 3.83
N SER A 210 13.30 -20.44 4.16
CA SER A 210 12.74 -20.16 5.48
C SER A 210 11.35 -20.77 5.73
N TRP A 211 10.76 -21.42 4.73
CA TRP A 211 9.44 -22.07 4.79
C TRP A 211 9.56 -23.61 4.83
N GLU A 212 10.75 -24.13 4.66
CA GLU A 212 11.12 -25.53 4.84
C GLU A 212 11.63 -25.81 6.26
#